data_74e78132f1f68bc1b6104a96d038a465
#
_entry.id   74e78132f1f68bc1b6104a96d038a465
#
_cell.length_a   1.000
_cell.length_b   1.000
_cell.length_c   1.000
_cell.angle_alpha   90.00
_cell.angle_beta   90.00
_cell.angle_gamma   90.00
#
_symmetry.space_group_name_H-M   'P 1'
#
loop_
_entity.id
_entity.type
_entity.pdbx_description
1 polymer ?
#
loop_
_entity_poly.entity_id
_entity_poly.type
_entity_poly.pdbx_seq_one_letter_code
_entity_poly.pdbx_strand_id
1 'polypeptide(L)'
;MSKILDGKVVAAAVKSKVADEVKKLGREGISVGLAVILVGDNPASQIYVKNKKKTCEELGIKSYEYLLDGNVSEQELISLIDTLNNEPSINGILCQLPLPGHINEQAVISAISPNKDVDAFHTQNVGKIMIGNFDFLPCTPAGIMEILDYYGIEIEGKNCVVIGRSNIVGKPMSMLLLHRNATVTICHSKTRNLKDVTSNADILVAAVGKAGFVTADMVKDGAAVIDVGINRDNGKLLGDVSFDEVSQKAAYITPVPGGVGPMTIAMLMKNTLTAAKQQNGR
;
A
#
# COMPACT_ATOMS: atom_id res chain seq x y z
N MET A 1 25.87 12.12 0.04
CA MET A 1 25.05 11.06 0.69
C MET A 1 23.58 11.43 0.58
N SER A 2 22.75 10.49 0.21
CA SER A 2 21.30 10.69 0.08
C SER A 2 20.64 11.05 1.42
N LYS A 3 19.57 11.85 1.37
CA LYS A 3 18.65 12.01 2.50
C LYS A 3 17.77 10.76 2.59
N ILE A 4 17.78 10.13 3.76
CA ILE A 4 16.96 8.93 4.01
C ILE A 4 15.50 9.34 4.19
N LEU A 5 14.62 8.69 3.43
CA LEU A 5 13.18 8.84 3.52
C LEU A 5 12.64 7.82 4.55
N ASP A 6 12.67 8.19 5.83
CA ASP A 6 12.23 7.29 6.91
C ASP A 6 10.70 7.21 6.96
N GLY A 7 10.17 6.10 6.47
CA GLY A 7 8.73 5.84 6.45
C GLY A 7 8.14 5.58 7.84
N LYS A 8 8.93 5.23 8.84
CA LYS A 8 8.43 5.07 10.22
C LYS A 8 7.99 6.41 10.80
N VAL A 9 8.76 7.47 10.54
CA VAL A 9 8.43 8.84 10.98
C VAL A 9 7.14 9.31 10.32
N VAL A 10 7.02 9.11 9.00
CA VAL A 10 5.82 9.49 8.24
C VAL A 10 4.61 8.68 8.69
N ALA A 11 4.76 7.35 8.87
CA ALA A 11 3.69 6.49 9.36
C ALA A 11 3.22 6.89 10.76
N ALA A 12 4.13 7.30 11.66
CA ALA A 12 3.77 7.80 12.97
C ALA A 12 2.94 9.08 12.90
N ALA A 13 3.31 10.02 12.01
CA ALA A 13 2.55 11.24 11.79
C ALA A 13 1.14 10.98 11.24
N VAL A 14 1.01 10.06 10.27
CA VAL A 14 -0.30 9.64 9.73
C VAL A 14 -1.14 8.96 10.81
N LYS A 15 -0.57 8.01 11.56
CA LYS A 15 -1.26 7.31 12.65
C LYS A 15 -1.74 8.25 13.74
N SER A 16 -0.96 9.25 14.12
CA SER A 16 -1.38 10.26 15.09
C SER A 16 -2.64 11.01 14.64
N LYS A 17 -2.66 11.48 13.39
CA LYS A 17 -3.85 12.14 12.81
C LYS A 17 -5.08 11.21 12.78
N VAL A 18 -4.88 9.94 12.43
CA VAL A 18 -5.95 8.94 12.44
C VAL A 18 -6.49 8.72 13.86
N ALA A 19 -5.62 8.58 14.87
CA ALA A 19 -6.04 8.39 16.26
C ALA A 19 -6.88 9.57 16.77
N ASP A 20 -6.49 10.80 16.47
CA ASP A 20 -7.22 12.00 16.87
C ASP A 20 -8.62 12.03 16.24
N GLU A 21 -8.74 11.70 14.95
CA GLU A 21 -10.02 11.65 14.25
C GLU A 21 -10.91 10.48 14.72
N VAL A 22 -10.34 9.30 14.98
CA VAL A 22 -11.07 8.16 15.55
C VAL A 22 -11.65 8.53 16.91
N LYS A 23 -10.84 9.20 17.77
CA LYS A 23 -11.29 9.68 19.08
C LYS A 23 -12.40 10.73 18.96
N LYS A 24 -12.36 11.59 17.96
CA LYS A 24 -13.41 12.57 17.67
C LYS A 24 -14.71 11.88 17.27
N LEU A 25 -14.67 10.93 16.33
CA LEU A 25 -15.82 10.13 15.93
C LEU A 25 -16.42 9.35 17.13
N GLY A 26 -15.56 8.78 17.99
CA GLY A 26 -16.02 8.09 19.21
C GLY A 26 -16.81 8.98 20.16
N ARG A 27 -16.49 10.27 20.28
CA ARG A 27 -17.29 11.25 21.06
C ARG A 27 -18.67 11.54 20.42
N GLU A 28 -18.78 11.34 19.13
CA GLU A 28 -20.02 11.46 18.38
C GLU A 28 -20.83 10.14 18.34
N GLY A 29 -20.36 9.09 19.06
CA GLY A 29 -21.00 7.78 19.12
C GLY A 29 -20.67 6.88 17.90
N ILE A 30 -19.77 7.29 17.02
CA ILE A 30 -19.35 6.53 15.84
C ILE A 30 -18.12 5.69 16.16
N SER A 31 -18.26 4.38 16.00
CA SER A 31 -17.16 3.42 16.14
C SER A 31 -16.56 3.09 14.79
N VAL A 32 -15.23 3.04 14.70
CA VAL A 32 -14.51 2.63 13.49
C VAL A 32 -14.12 1.16 13.61
N GLY A 33 -14.50 0.32 12.64
CA GLY A 33 -14.27 -1.12 12.64
C GLY A 33 -13.60 -1.63 11.37
N LEU A 34 -12.59 -2.49 11.52
CA LEU A 34 -11.88 -3.18 10.44
C LEU A 34 -12.00 -4.69 10.59
N ALA A 35 -12.54 -5.36 9.59
CA ALA A 35 -12.48 -6.80 9.46
C ALA A 35 -11.24 -7.23 8.68
N VAL A 36 -10.47 -8.16 9.25
CA VAL A 36 -9.30 -8.75 8.61
C VAL A 36 -9.52 -10.24 8.46
N ILE A 37 -9.56 -10.72 7.22
CA ILE A 37 -9.73 -12.14 6.90
C ILE A 37 -8.36 -12.71 6.53
N LEU A 38 -7.99 -13.82 7.13
CA LEU A 38 -6.80 -14.60 6.81
C LEU A 38 -7.22 -16.03 6.50
N VAL A 39 -6.83 -16.56 5.35
CA VAL A 39 -7.04 -17.93 4.94
C VAL A 39 -5.73 -18.71 5.00
N GLY A 40 -5.71 -19.79 5.77
CA GLY A 40 -4.53 -20.62 5.98
C GLY A 40 -3.56 -20.04 7.03
N ASP A 41 -2.38 -20.65 7.06
CA ASP A 41 -1.41 -20.50 8.15
C ASP A 41 -0.07 -19.88 7.72
N ASN A 42 -0.03 -19.19 6.58
CA ASN A 42 1.21 -18.56 6.08
C ASN A 42 1.84 -17.66 7.16
N PRO A 43 3.07 -17.96 7.62
CA PRO A 43 3.68 -17.24 8.75
C PRO A 43 3.91 -15.75 8.47
N ALA A 44 4.19 -15.37 7.22
CA ALA A 44 4.36 -13.97 6.86
C ALA A 44 3.03 -13.22 6.96
N SER A 45 1.94 -13.81 6.47
CA SER A 45 0.59 -13.24 6.56
C SER A 45 0.13 -13.10 8.01
N GLN A 46 0.40 -14.08 8.87
CA GLN A 46 0.09 -14.00 10.31
C GLN A 46 0.79 -12.82 11.00
N ILE A 47 2.06 -12.56 10.67
CA ILE A 47 2.79 -11.40 11.21
C ILE A 47 2.12 -10.09 10.77
N TYR A 48 1.71 -9.99 9.50
CA TYR A 48 1.02 -8.79 9.00
C TYR A 48 -0.34 -8.59 9.67
N VAL A 49 -1.13 -9.63 9.85
CA VAL A 49 -2.44 -9.58 10.56
C VAL A 49 -2.22 -9.13 12.01
N LYS A 50 -1.28 -9.74 12.73
CA LYS A 50 -0.93 -9.35 14.10
C LYS A 50 -0.52 -7.88 14.23
N ASN A 51 0.28 -7.38 13.30
CA ASN A 51 0.70 -5.98 13.29
C ASN A 51 -0.47 -5.03 12.99
N LYS A 52 -1.40 -5.42 12.11
CA LYS A 52 -2.63 -4.67 11.83
C LYS A 52 -3.52 -4.57 13.05
N LYS A 53 -3.77 -5.71 13.74
CA LYS A 53 -4.52 -5.75 15.00
C LYS A 53 -3.93 -4.79 16.03
N LYS A 54 -2.65 -4.95 16.33
CA LYS A 54 -1.95 -4.08 17.29
C LYS A 54 -2.12 -2.61 16.94
N THR A 55 -1.98 -2.25 15.64
CA THR A 55 -2.15 -0.87 15.21
C THR A 55 -3.61 -0.39 15.35
N CYS A 56 -4.60 -1.24 15.06
CA CYS A 56 -6.01 -0.92 15.33
C CYS A 56 -6.22 -0.58 16.81
N GLU A 57 -5.72 -1.42 17.72
CA GLU A 57 -5.83 -1.23 19.18
C GLU A 57 -5.17 0.09 19.62
N GLU A 58 -3.95 0.39 19.11
CA GLU A 58 -3.24 1.64 19.38
C GLU A 58 -4.03 2.89 18.95
N LEU A 59 -4.82 2.79 17.88
CA LEU A 59 -5.56 3.92 17.29
C LEU A 59 -7.04 3.99 17.73
N GLY A 60 -7.52 3.03 18.54
CA GLY A 60 -8.91 2.96 18.96
C GLY A 60 -9.87 2.45 17.88
N ILE A 61 -9.35 1.77 16.86
CA ILE A 61 -10.13 1.08 15.81
C ILE A 61 -10.46 -0.33 16.29
N LYS A 62 -11.70 -0.76 16.18
CA LYS A 62 -12.09 -2.15 16.50
C LYS A 62 -11.56 -3.09 15.42
N SER A 63 -10.79 -4.11 15.81
CA SER A 63 -10.30 -5.16 14.91
C SER A 63 -11.13 -6.42 15.06
N TYR A 64 -11.67 -6.90 13.95
CA TYR A 64 -12.42 -8.16 13.85
C TYR A 64 -11.60 -9.13 13.01
N GLU A 65 -11.11 -10.20 13.60
CA GLU A 65 -10.24 -11.16 12.94
C GLU A 65 -11.01 -12.42 12.60
N TYR A 66 -10.92 -12.83 11.34
CA TYR A 66 -11.51 -14.04 10.78
C TYR A 66 -10.38 -14.94 10.25
N LEU A 67 -9.99 -15.91 11.08
CA LEU A 67 -8.95 -16.88 10.75
C LEU A 67 -9.62 -18.14 10.21
N LEU A 68 -9.49 -18.37 8.91
CA LEU A 68 -10.12 -19.49 8.22
C LEU A 68 -9.10 -20.60 7.92
N ASP A 69 -9.56 -21.85 7.91
CA ASP A 69 -8.74 -22.96 7.49
C ASP A 69 -8.28 -22.80 6.04
N GLY A 70 -7.07 -23.31 5.72
CA GLY A 70 -6.52 -23.25 4.37
C GLY A 70 -7.32 -24.02 3.32
N ASN A 71 -8.22 -24.91 3.74
CA ASN A 71 -9.12 -25.69 2.87
C ASN A 71 -10.52 -25.09 2.74
N VAL A 72 -10.79 -23.89 3.34
CA VAL A 72 -12.08 -23.22 3.21
C VAL A 72 -12.43 -23.07 1.73
N SER A 73 -13.68 -23.31 1.38
CA SER A 73 -14.13 -23.15 0.00
C SER A 73 -14.28 -21.66 -0.37
N GLU A 74 -14.14 -21.33 -1.64
CA GLU A 74 -14.39 -19.99 -2.17
C GLU A 74 -15.80 -19.50 -1.79
N GLN A 75 -16.80 -20.37 -1.86
CA GLN A 75 -18.19 -20.05 -1.54
C GLN A 75 -18.39 -19.69 -0.07
N GLU A 76 -17.75 -20.40 0.86
CA GLU A 76 -17.80 -20.10 2.29
C GLU A 76 -17.12 -18.75 2.59
N LEU A 77 -15.97 -18.46 1.96
CA LEU A 77 -15.28 -17.19 2.08
C LEU A 77 -16.13 -16.03 1.55
N ILE A 78 -16.76 -16.19 0.39
CA ILE A 78 -17.66 -15.19 -0.19
C ILE A 78 -18.88 -14.97 0.71
N SER A 79 -19.47 -16.04 1.27
CA SER A 79 -20.61 -15.93 2.19
C SER A 79 -20.24 -15.18 3.48
N LEU A 80 -19.03 -15.38 3.99
CA LEU A 80 -18.52 -14.57 5.10
C LEU A 80 -18.41 -13.10 4.71
N ILE A 81 -17.83 -12.81 3.55
CA ILE A 81 -17.67 -11.42 3.05
C ILE A 81 -19.05 -10.75 2.90
N ASP A 82 -20.05 -11.47 2.38
CA ASP A 82 -21.42 -10.94 2.27
C ASP A 82 -22.01 -10.58 3.65
N THR A 83 -21.77 -11.41 4.65
CA THR A 83 -22.15 -11.13 6.04
C THR A 83 -21.47 -9.85 6.54
N LEU A 84 -20.17 -9.70 6.30
CA LEU A 84 -19.39 -8.53 6.73
C LEU A 84 -19.77 -7.24 5.96
N ASN A 85 -20.16 -7.38 4.69
CA ASN A 85 -20.68 -6.26 3.90
C ASN A 85 -21.94 -5.66 4.53
N ASN A 86 -22.77 -6.49 5.16
CA ASN A 86 -24.02 -6.08 5.78
C ASN A 86 -23.89 -5.72 7.28
N GLU A 87 -22.71 -5.92 7.89
CA GLU A 87 -22.49 -5.64 9.31
C GLU A 87 -22.17 -4.14 9.51
N PRO A 88 -23.03 -3.36 10.18
CA PRO A 88 -22.82 -1.91 10.35
C PRO A 88 -21.60 -1.54 11.22
N SER A 89 -21.16 -2.43 12.10
CA SER A 89 -19.99 -2.21 12.95
C SER A 89 -18.65 -2.35 12.22
N ILE A 90 -18.68 -2.87 10.97
CA ILE A 90 -17.52 -3.07 10.12
C ILE A 90 -17.53 -2.03 9.00
N ASN A 91 -16.58 -1.10 9.04
CA ASN A 91 -16.45 -0.06 8.03
C ASN A 91 -15.48 -0.44 6.91
N GLY A 92 -14.48 -1.24 7.21
CA GLY A 92 -13.53 -1.75 6.22
C GLY A 92 -13.38 -3.25 6.28
N ILE A 93 -13.17 -3.89 5.13
CA ILE A 93 -12.89 -5.31 4.97
C ILE A 93 -11.57 -5.45 4.24
N LEU A 94 -10.68 -6.27 4.80
CA LEU A 94 -9.42 -6.65 4.18
C LEU A 94 -9.32 -8.16 4.14
N CYS A 95 -9.14 -8.73 2.94
CA CYS A 95 -8.77 -10.13 2.77
C CYS A 95 -7.27 -10.22 2.50
N GLN A 96 -6.53 -10.83 3.42
CA GLN A 96 -5.06 -10.87 3.36
C GLN A 96 -4.59 -11.77 2.21
N LEU A 97 -3.93 -11.17 1.23
CA LEU A 97 -3.32 -11.89 0.12
C LEU A 97 -1.90 -12.39 0.50
N PRO A 98 -1.39 -13.45 -0.15
CA PRO A 98 -2.06 -14.28 -1.17
C PRO A 98 -3.06 -15.27 -0.57
N LEU A 99 -4.06 -15.66 -1.36
CA LEU A 99 -5.01 -16.74 -1.02
C LEU A 99 -4.48 -18.09 -1.47
N PRO A 100 -4.99 -19.21 -0.89
CA PRO A 100 -4.72 -20.57 -1.41
C PRO A 100 -5.11 -20.70 -2.88
N GLY A 101 -4.35 -21.47 -3.65
CA GLY A 101 -4.48 -21.57 -5.11
C GLY A 101 -5.80 -22.12 -5.67
N HIS A 102 -6.67 -22.67 -4.82
CA HIS A 102 -8.01 -23.12 -5.20
C HIS A 102 -9.08 -22.01 -5.10
N ILE A 103 -8.74 -20.86 -4.53
CA ILE A 103 -9.62 -19.70 -4.37
C ILE A 103 -9.24 -18.64 -5.42
N ASN A 104 -10.22 -18.14 -6.16
CA ASN A 104 -10.03 -17.08 -7.12
C ASN A 104 -9.95 -15.71 -6.40
N GLU A 105 -8.75 -15.15 -6.31
CA GLU A 105 -8.53 -13.83 -5.67
C GLU A 105 -9.43 -12.73 -6.24
N GLN A 106 -9.66 -12.74 -7.56
CA GLN A 106 -10.49 -11.70 -8.19
C GLN A 106 -11.97 -11.83 -7.81
N ALA A 107 -12.48 -13.06 -7.65
CA ALA A 107 -13.83 -13.30 -7.17
C ALA A 107 -14.00 -12.77 -5.73
N VAL A 108 -13.03 -13.06 -4.87
CA VAL A 108 -13.01 -12.60 -3.47
C VAL A 108 -12.94 -11.06 -3.38
N ILE A 109 -12.04 -10.43 -4.14
CA ILE A 109 -11.92 -8.96 -4.19
C ILE A 109 -13.25 -8.34 -4.68
N SER A 110 -13.88 -8.94 -5.68
CA SER A 110 -15.15 -8.44 -6.24
C SER A 110 -16.35 -8.64 -5.32
N ALA A 111 -16.28 -9.56 -4.36
CA ALA A 111 -17.32 -9.78 -3.37
C ALA A 111 -17.33 -8.73 -2.24
N ILE A 112 -16.19 -8.08 -1.99
CA ILE A 112 -16.10 -6.99 -1.01
C ILE A 112 -16.86 -5.77 -1.55
N SER A 113 -17.75 -5.19 -0.73
CA SER A 113 -18.43 -3.93 -1.11
C SER A 113 -17.40 -2.82 -1.40
N PRO A 114 -17.50 -2.11 -2.53
CA PRO A 114 -16.57 -1.02 -2.86
C PRO A 114 -16.42 0.03 -1.75
N ASN A 115 -17.47 0.26 -0.97
CA ASN A 115 -17.47 1.22 0.15
C ASN A 115 -16.81 0.66 1.42
N LYS A 116 -16.44 -0.62 1.44
CA LYS A 116 -15.72 -1.29 2.51
C LYS A 116 -14.36 -1.87 2.05
N ASP A 117 -14.04 -1.75 0.77
CA ASP A 117 -12.76 -2.17 0.17
C ASP A 117 -11.64 -1.18 0.52
N VAL A 118 -11.10 -1.31 1.72
CA VAL A 118 -10.07 -0.39 2.24
C VAL A 118 -8.66 -0.64 1.70
N ASP A 119 -8.46 -1.70 0.92
CA ASP A 119 -7.26 -1.91 0.10
C ASP A 119 -7.36 -1.27 -1.29
N ALA A 120 -8.56 -0.85 -1.70
CA ALA A 120 -8.87 -0.24 -3.01
C ALA A 120 -8.51 -1.13 -4.21
N PHE A 121 -8.76 -2.44 -4.10
CA PHE A 121 -8.50 -3.42 -5.17
C PHE A 121 -9.76 -3.79 -5.97
N HIS A 122 -10.95 -3.48 -5.46
CA HIS A 122 -12.20 -3.69 -6.19
C HIS A 122 -12.20 -2.88 -7.50
N THR A 123 -12.69 -3.49 -8.59
CA THR A 123 -12.65 -2.91 -9.94
C THR A 123 -13.28 -1.51 -9.99
N GLN A 124 -14.33 -1.25 -9.22
CA GLN A 124 -14.95 0.07 -9.13
C GLN A 124 -13.99 1.11 -8.52
N ASN A 125 -13.26 0.77 -7.44
CA ASN A 125 -12.27 1.66 -6.83
C ASN A 125 -11.08 1.89 -7.75
N VAL A 126 -10.61 0.84 -8.44
CA VAL A 126 -9.55 0.96 -9.48
C VAL A 126 -10.02 1.90 -10.60
N GLY A 127 -11.27 1.78 -11.07
CA GLY A 127 -11.84 2.69 -12.05
C GLY A 127 -11.88 4.15 -11.58
N LYS A 128 -12.28 4.37 -10.32
CA LYS A 128 -12.26 5.70 -9.70
C LYS A 128 -10.84 6.29 -9.63
N ILE A 129 -9.82 5.47 -9.33
CA ILE A 129 -8.42 5.91 -9.34
C ILE A 129 -8.01 6.33 -10.74
N MET A 130 -8.39 5.58 -11.76
CA MET A 130 -8.04 5.90 -13.16
C MET A 130 -8.55 7.27 -13.60
N ILE A 131 -9.75 7.67 -13.16
CA ILE A 131 -10.38 8.94 -13.54
C ILE A 131 -10.15 10.08 -12.53
N GLY A 132 -9.40 9.83 -11.44
CA GLY A 132 -9.09 10.84 -10.43
C GLY A 132 -10.22 11.17 -9.45
N ASN A 133 -11.26 10.34 -9.37
CA ASN A 133 -12.41 10.51 -8.45
C ASN A 133 -12.45 9.37 -7.42
N PHE A 134 -11.44 9.27 -6.59
CA PHE A 134 -11.23 8.17 -5.65
C PHE A 134 -11.52 8.57 -4.20
N ASP A 135 -12.09 7.64 -3.46
CA ASP A 135 -12.29 7.72 -2.01
C ASP A 135 -11.16 6.99 -1.28
N PHE A 136 -10.80 5.82 -1.79
CA PHE A 136 -9.72 4.97 -1.26
C PHE A 136 -8.59 4.86 -2.28
N LEU A 137 -7.38 4.70 -1.76
CA LEU A 137 -6.18 4.44 -2.55
C LEU A 137 -5.50 3.17 -2.04
N PRO A 138 -4.91 2.35 -2.93
CA PRO A 138 -4.11 1.22 -2.51
C PRO A 138 -3.03 1.68 -1.52
N CYS A 139 -2.94 0.98 -0.39
CA CYS A 139 -2.18 1.45 0.77
C CYS A 139 -0.71 1.73 0.48
N THR A 140 -0.05 0.90 -0.34
CA THR A 140 1.36 1.09 -0.69
C THR A 140 1.59 2.32 -1.56
N PRO A 141 0.91 2.52 -2.70
CA PRO A 141 1.01 3.76 -3.49
C PRO A 141 0.65 5.01 -2.69
N ALA A 142 -0.43 4.96 -1.91
CA ALA A 142 -0.82 6.09 -1.06
C ALA A 142 0.27 6.43 -0.03
N GLY A 143 0.91 5.42 0.55
CA GLY A 143 2.02 5.61 1.49
C GLY A 143 3.25 6.24 0.83
N ILE A 144 3.53 5.91 -0.42
CA ILE A 144 4.61 6.55 -1.19
C ILE A 144 4.31 8.02 -1.42
N MET A 145 3.07 8.36 -1.80
CA MET A 145 2.67 9.76 -1.96
C MET A 145 2.82 10.55 -0.66
N GLU A 146 2.40 9.99 0.48
CA GLU A 146 2.60 10.62 1.80
C GLU A 146 4.09 10.82 2.15
N ILE A 147 4.97 9.89 1.78
CA ILE A 147 6.41 10.03 1.96
C ILE A 147 6.93 11.21 1.11
N LEU A 148 6.58 11.26 -0.19
CA LEU A 148 7.01 12.32 -1.08
C LEU A 148 6.54 13.69 -0.57
N ASP A 149 5.29 13.81 -0.14
CA ASP A 149 4.72 15.04 0.39
C ASP A 149 5.39 15.46 1.72
N TYR A 150 5.59 14.51 2.64
CA TYR A 150 6.21 14.79 3.95
C TYR A 150 7.63 15.36 3.82
N TYR A 151 8.40 14.84 2.87
CA TYR A 151 9.76 15.27 2.62
C TYR A 151 9.87 16.45 1.63
N GLY A 152 8.74 16.95 1.13
CA GLY A 152 8.68 18.10 0.22
C GLY A 152 9.29 17.79 -1.15
N ILE A 153 9.18 16.54 -1.62
CA ILE A 153 9.68 16.16 -2.95
C ILE A 153 8.65 16.58 -3.99
N GLU A 154 9.04 17.52 -4.84
CA GLU A 154 8.21 18.04 -5.92
C GLU A 154 7.95 16.96 -6.97
N ILE A 155 6.68 16.81 -7.36
CA ILE A 155 6.23 15.80 -8.33
C ILE A 155 5.82 16.45 -9.65
N GLU A 156 5.22 17.65 -9.60
CA GLU A 156 4.75 18.37 -10.77
C GLU A 156 5.89 18.63 -11.77
N GLY A 157 5.65 18.30 -13.04
CA GLY A 157 6.62 18.46 -14.11
C GLY A 157 7.81 17.51 -14.09
N LYS A 158 7.89 16.59 -13.09
CA LYS A 158 9.00 15.62 -12.99
C LYS A 158 8.79 14.43 -13.91
N ASN A 159 9.91 13.86 -14.37
CA ASN A 159 9.93 12.58 -15.06
C ASN A 159 9.94 11.44 -14.01
N CYS A 160 8.83 10.74 -13.89
CA CYS A 160 8.65 9.65 -12.95
C CYS A 160 8.67 8.30 -13.65
N VAL A 161 9.50 7.39 -13.20
CA VAL A 161 9.56 6.02 -13.73
C VAL A 161 9.14 5.04 -12.64
N VAL A 162 8.18 4.17 -12.98
CA VAL A 162 7.72 3.09 -12.11
C VAL A 162 8.14 1.76 -12.71
N ILE A 163 9.02 1.02 -12.03
CA ILE A 163 9.41 -0.33 -12.43
C ILE A 163 8.49 -1.32 -11.73
N GLY A 164 7.56 -1.87 -12.49
CA GLY A 164 6.51 -2.77 -12.02
C GLY A 164 5.15 -2.37 -12.57
N ARG A 165 4.28 -3.36 -12.83
CA ARG A 165 2.94 -3.14 -13.40
C ARG A 165 1.84 -3.97 -12.73
N SER A 166 2.03 -4.29 -11.46
CA SER A 166 1.01 -5.00 -10.68
C SER A 166 -0.24 -4.12 -10.51
N ASN A 167 -1.40 -4.77 -10.31
CA ASN A 167 -2.65 -4.07 -10.05
C ASN A 167 -2.66 -3.39 -8.67
N ILE A 168 -1.86 -3.90 -7.75
CA ILE A 168 -1.84 -3.43 -6.35
C ILE A 168 -0.81 -2.33 -6.09
N VAL A 169 0.23 -2.18 -6.92
CA VAL A 169 1.27 -1.15 -6.73
C VAL A 169 1.57 -0.40 -8.02
N GLY A 170 2.11 -1.05 -9.05
CA GLY A 170 2.71 -0.36 -10.20
C GLY A 170 1.73 0.51 -10.97
N LYS A 171 0.58 -0.04 -11.35
CA LYS A 171 -0.46 0.71 -12.08
C LYS A 171 -1.05 1.85 -11.24
N PRO A 172 -1.54 1.62 -10.01
CA PRO A 172 -2.08 2.71 -9.20
C PRO A 172 -1.02 3.76 -8.86
N MET A 173 0.22 3.39 -8.57
CA MET A 173 1.31 4.35 -8.34
C MET A 173 1.49 5.29 -9.53
N SER A 174 1.47 4.75 -10.73
CA SER A 174 1.61 5.54 -11.95
C SER A 174 0.47 6.53 -12.14
N MET A 175 -0.77 6.14 -11.80
CA MET A 175 -1.92 7.05 -11.86
C MET A 175 -1.82 8.15 -10.79
N LEU A 176 -1.39 7.83 -9.58
CA LEU A 176 -1.23 8.86 -8.54
C LEU A 176 -0.16 9.90 -8.90
N LEU A 177 0.95 9.48 -9.48
CA LEU A 177 1.97 10.41 -9.98
C LEU A 177 1.43 11.26 -11.15
N LEU A 178 0.66 10.64 -12.08
CA LEU A 178 0.02 11.37 -13.18
C LEU A 178 -0.97 12.42 -12.67
N HIS A 179 -1.79 12.10 -11.66
CA HIS A 179 -2.71 13.06 -11.04
C HIS A 179 -2.01 14.21 -10.31
N ARG A 180 -0.71 14.06 -10.03
CA ARG A 180 0.16 15.11 -9.47
C ARG A 180 0.99 15.82 -10.56
N ASN A 181 0.53 15.78 -11.82
CA ASN A 181 1.14 16.45 -12.98
C ASN A 181 2.55 15.96 -13.34
N ALA A 182 2.93 14.72 -12.98
CA ALA A 182 4.17 14.12 -13.44
C ALA A 182 4.03 13.57 -14.86
N THR A 183 5.15 13.52 -15.60
CA THR A 183 5.29 12.66 -16.79
C THR A 183 5.67 11.26 -16.31
N VAL A 184 4.85 10.25 -16.60
CA VAL A 184 5.02 8.92 -16.03
C VAL A 184 5.33 7.86 -17.09
N THR A 185 6.39 7.09 -16.84
CA THR A 185 6.74 5.91 -17.63
C THR A 185 6.62 4.65 -16.79
N ILE A 186 5.86 3.65 -17.24
CA ILE A 186 5.75 2.34 -16.61
C ILE A 186 6.68 1.35 -17.30
N CYS A 187 7.62 0.80 -16.55
CA CYS A 187 8.56 -0.22 -17.01
C CYS A 187 8.20 -1.61 -16.44
N HIS A 188 8.55 -2.66 -17.18
CA HIS A 188 8.25 -4.04 -16.82
C HIS A 188 9.23 -5.02 -17.48
N SER A 189 9.10 -6.31 -17.22
CA SER A 189 10.02 -7.37 -17.73
C SER A 189 10.14 -7.46 -19.26
N LYS A 190 9.32 -6.74 -20.02
CA LYS A 190 9.39 -6.66 -21.50
C LYS A 190 9.87 -5.30 -22.01
N THR A 191 10.19 -4.36 -21.10
CA THR A 191 10.75 -3.06 -21.46
C THR A 191 12.15 -3.25 -22.04
N ARG A 192 12.38 -2.71 -23.22
CA ARG A 192 13.71 -2.68 -23.85
C ARG A 192 14.49 -1.48 -23.30
N ASN A 193 15.81 -1.60 -23.23
CA ASN A 193 16.70 -0.51 -22.78
C ASN A 193 16.26 0.10 -21.44
N LEU A 194 15.90 -0.76 -20.46
CA LEU A 194 15.38 -0.34 -19.17
C LEU A 194 16.27 0.69 -18.48
N LYS A 195 17.58 0.49 -18.53
CA LYS A 195 18.58 1.40 -17.96
C LYS A 195 18.49 2.82 -18.54
N ASP A 196 18.32 2.94 -19.86
CA ASP A 196 18.24 4.25 -20.53
C ASP A 196 16.97 5.02 -20.09
N VAL A 197 15.88 4.28 -19.82
CA VAL A 197 14.63 4.88 -19.31
C VAL A 197 14.79 5.31 -17.87
N THR A 198 15.31 4.44 -17.00
CA THR A 198 15.36 4.67 -15.56
C THR A 198 16.41 5.71 -15.16
N SER A 199 17.57 5.76 -15.87
CA SER A 199 18.63 6.74 -15.61
C SER A 199 18.26 8.18 -15.93
N ASN A 200 17.08 8.44 -16.50
CA ASN A 200 16.54 9.77 -16.74
C ASN A 200 15.42 10.16 -15.75
N ALA A 201 15.07 9.29 -14.80
CA ALA A 201 13.99 9.53 -13.86
C ALA A 201 14.40 10.52 -12.75
N ASP A 202 13.58 11.55 -12.53
CA ASP A 202 13.68 12.42 -11.35
C ASP A 202 13.16 11.70 -10.10
N ILE A 203 12.11 10.88 -10.27
CA ILE A 203 11.56 10.00 -9.25
C ILE A 203 11.51 8.58 -9.82
N LEU A 204 12.20 7.64 -9.15
CA LEU A 204 12.23 6.24 -9.53
C LEU A 204 11.55 5.40 -8.45
N VAL A 205 10.49 4.68 -8.82
CA VAL A 205 9.80 3.74 -7.94
C VAL A 205 10.09 2.31 -8.37
N ALA A 206 10.76 1.54 -7.52
CA ALA A 206 11.11 0.13 -7.75
C ALA A 206 10.12 -0.79 -7.05
N ALA A 207 9.32 -1.55 -7.82
CA ALA A 207 8.29 -2.47 -7.34
C ALA A 207 8.28 -3.78 -8.17
N VAL A 208 9.44 -4.46 -8.20
CA VAL A 208 9.68 -5.67 -9.01
C VAL A 208 9.70 -6.96 -8.21
N GLY A 209 9.88 -6.89 -6.88
CA GLY A 209 10.01 -8.05 -6.00
C GLY A 209 11.30 -8.84 -6.25
N LYS A 210 12.42 -8.16 -6.51
CA LYS A 210 13.71 -8.76 -6.84
C LYS A 210 14.81 -8.00 -6.13
N ALA A 211 15.45 -8.64 -5.14
CA ALA A 211 16.48 -8.01 -4.32
C ALA A 211 17.62 -7.43 -5.17
N GLY A 212 17.97 -6.15 -4.91
CA GLY A 212 19.09 -5.48 -5.55
C GLY A 212 19.00 -5.30 -7.07
N PHE A 213 17.78 -5.38 -7.62
CA PHE A 213 17.56 -5.27 -9.08
C PHE A 213 17.96 -3.91 -9.64
N VAL A 214 17.69 -2.83 -8.91
CA VAL A 214 18.04 -1.47 -9.33
C VAL A 214 19.43 -1.13 -8.84
N THR A 215 20.35 -0.91 -9.77
CA THR A 215 21.76 -0.58 -9.55
C THR A 215 22.04 0.91 -9.79
N ALA A 216 23.17 1.43 -9.33
CA ALA A 216 23.50 2.86 -9.44
C ALA A 216 23.51 3.37 -10.89
N ASP A 217 23.86 2.55 -11.86
CA ASP A 217 23.86 2.92 -13.28
C ASP A 217 22.44 3.03 -13.90
N MET A 218 21.42 2.58 -13.18
CA MET A 218 20.01 2.72 -13.54
C MET A 218 19.37 3.99 -12.93
N VAL A 219 20.09 4.77 -12.14
CA VAL A 219 19.56 5.90 -11.39
C VAL A 219 20.18 7.21 -11.90
N LYS A 220 19.36 8.25 -12.06
CA LYS A 220 19.81 9.62 -12.37
C LYS A 220 20.51 10.23 -11.14
N ASP A 221 21.56 11.02 -11.37
CA ASP A 221 22.20 11.79 -10.29
C ASP A 221 21.19 12.74 -9.66
N GLY A 222 21.07 12.71 -8.35
CA GLY A 222 20.14 13.55 -7.61
C GLY A 222 18.67 13.09 -7.63
N ALA A 223 18.35 11.92 -8.16
CA ALA A 223 16.99 11.39 -8.16
C ALA A 223 16.45 11.07 -6.75
N ALA A 224 15.13 11.04 -6.64
CA ALA A 224 14.44 10.41 -5.50
C ALA A 224 14.13 8.95 -5.84
N VAL A 225 14.63 8.02 -5.02
CA VAL A 225 14.47 6.57 -5.24
C VAL A 225 13.59 5.97 -4.15
N ILE A 226 12.49 5.39 -4.57
CA ILE A 226 11.50 4.74 -3.70
C ILE A 226 11.57 3.24 -3.89
N ASP A 227 12.06 2.54 -2.91
CA ASP A 227 12.15 1.08 -2.89
C ASP A 227 10.91 0.49 -2.21
N VAL A 228 10.11 -0.23 -2.98
CA VAL A 228 8.89 -0.91 -2.52
C VAL A 228 9.14 -2.38 -2.19
N GLY A 229 10.30 -2.90 -2.62
CA GLY A 229 10.65 -4.31 -2.49
C GLY A 229 10.70 -4.78 -1.04
N ILE A 230 10.17 -5.96 -0.78
CA ILE A 230 10.33 -6.69 0.48
C ILE A 230 10.74 -8.12 0.12
N ASN A 231 12.02 -8.34 -0.02
CA ASN A 231 12.61 -9.63 -0.33
C ASN A 231 13.24 -10.23 0.95
N ARG A 232 13.15 -11.54 1.11
CA ARG A 232 13.80 -12.26 2.21
C ARG A 232 14.94 -13.09 1.66
N ASP A 233 16.14 -12.79 2.12
CA ASP A 233 17.33 -13.58 1.81
C ASP A 233 18.09 -13.85 3.11
N ASN A 234 18.31 -15.14 3.41
CA ASN A 234 19.02 -15.61 4.62
C ASN A 234 18.54 -14.92 5.92
N GLY A 235 17.24 -14.72 6.08
CA GLY A 235 16.61 -14.08 7.24
C GLY A 235 16.69 -12.55 7.27
N LYS A 236 17.36 -11.91 6.31
CA LYS A 236 17.43 -10.46 6.16
C LYS A 236 16.34 -9.96 5.20
N LEU A 237 15.83 -8.78 5.49
CA LEU A 237 14.93 -8.06 4.57
C LEU A 237 15.78 -7.19 3.65
N LEU A 238 15.58 -7.35 2.35
CA LEU A 238 16.26 -6.60 1.30
C LEU A 238 15.20 -5.94 0.39
N GLY A 239 15.53 -4.76 -0.10
CA GLY A 239 14.73 -4.06 -1.10
C GLY A 239 15.03 -4.53 -2.53
N ASP A 240 14.32 -3.91 -3.47
CA ASP A 240 14.57 -4.07 -4.91
C ASP A 240 15.78 -3.23 -5.37
N VAL A 241 16.27 -2.33 -4.53
CA VAL A 241 17.36 -1.39 -4.85
C VAL A 241 18.66 -1.84 -4.17
N SER A 242 19.77 -1.79 -4.89
CA SER A 242 21.13 -1.92 -4.35
C SER A 242 21.46 -0.68 -3.51
N PHE A 243 21.01 -0.68 -2.26
CA PHE A 243 20.97 0.51 -1.40
C PHE A 243 22.32 1.22 -1.27
N ASP A 244 23.39 0.48 -1.00
CA ASP A 244 24.69 1.07 -0.69
C ASP A 244 25.26 1.89 -1.86
N GLU A 245 25.19 1.39 -3.09
CA GLU A 245 25.66 2.09 -4.28
C GLU A 245 24.70 3.18 -4.76
N VAL A 246 23.38 2.93 -4.70
CA VAL A 246 22.37 3.91 -5.13
C VAL A 246 22.32 5.10 -4.18
N SER A 247 22.55 4.90 -2.88
CA SER A 247 22.59 5.97 -1.88
C SER A 247 23.74 6.95 -2.07
N GLN A 248 24.76 6.60 -2.83
CA GLN A 248 25.86 7.52 -3.18
C GLN A 248 25.45 8.49 -4.31
N LYS A 249 24.41 8.15 -5.07
CA LYS A 249 24.02 8.83 -6.31
C LYS A 249 22.69 9.59 -6.18
N ALA A 250 21.72 8.99 -5.54
CA ALA A 250 20.40 9.57 -5.30
C ALA A 250 20.45 10.76 -4.32
N ALA A 251 19.57 11.76 -4.46
CA ALA A 251 19.38 12.79 -3.45
C ALA A 251 18.52 12.28 -2.28
N TYR A 252 17.56 11.42 -2.57
CA TYR A 252 16.63 10.85 -1.60
C TYR A 252 16.48 9.35 -1.84
N ILE A 253 16.39 8.55 -0.78
CA ILE A 253 16.20 7.11 -0.88
C ILE A 253 15.41 6.56 0.30
N THR A 254 14.48 5.63 0.07
CA THR A 254 13.81 4.88 1.14
C THR A 254 14.67 3.69 1.56
N PRO A 255 14.84 3.42 2.87
CA PRO A 255 15.53 2.22 3.34
C PRO A 255 14.59 1.00 3.34
N VAL A 256 15.17 -0.20 3.24
CA VAL A 256 14.47 -1.46 3.50
C VAL A 256 15.25 -2.25 4.54
N PRO A 257 14.66 -2.54 5.71
CA PRO A 257 13.33 -2.14 6.20
C PRO A 257 13.25 -0.68 6.65
N GLY A 258 12.01 -0.17 6.78
CA GLY A 258 11.75 1.13 7.42
C GLY A 258 11.31 2.26 6.48
N GLY A 259 11.32 2.03 5.15
CA GLY A 259 10.79 2.95 4.15
C GLY A 259 9.29 2.76 3.92
N VAL A 260 8.91 2.18 2.79
CA VAL A 260 7.50 2.05 2.35
C VAL A 260 6.68 1.11 3.24
N GLY A 261 7.27 0.01 3.75
CA GLY A 261 6.54 -1.00 4.52
C GLY A 261 5.71 -0.46 5.69
N PRO A 262 6.23 0.38 6.58
CA PRO A 262 5.46 0.98 7.68
C PRO A 262 4.24 1.78 7.23
N MET A 263 4.29 2.38 6.04
CA MET A 263 3.22 3.20 5.49
C MET A 263 1.98 2.40 5.13
N THR A 264 2.14 1.15 4.68
CA THR A 264 1.02 0.31 4.24
C THR A 264 -0.02 0.14 5.35
N ILE A 265 0.42 -0.12 6.59
CA ILE A 265 -0.49 -0.25 7.73
C ILE A 265 -1.11 1.11 8.11
N ALA A 266 -0.33 2.19 8.10
CA ALA A 266 -0.84 3.52 8.41
C ALA A 266 -1.92 3.97 7.42
N MET A 267 -1.73 3.70 6.12
CA MET A 267 -2.70 4.03 5.08
C MET A 267 -3.96 3.15 5.14
N LEU A 268 -3.83 1.88 5.52
CA LEU A 268 -4.97 1.02 5.80
C LEU A 268 -5.87 1.60 6.91
N MET A 269 -5.26 2.08 7.99
CA MET A 269 -6.02 2.73 9.07
C MET A 269 -6.69 4.03 8.59
N LYS A 270 -6.00 4.80 7.75
CA LYS A 270 -6.55 6.02 7.13
C LYS A 270 -7.74 5.69 6.22
N ASN A 271 -7.64 4.67 5.37
CA ASN A 271 -8.74 4.23 4.52
C ASN A 271 -9.94 3.72 5.34
N THR A 272 -9.69 2.96 6.42
CA THR A 272 -10.75 2.48 7.32
C THR A 272 -11.49 3.64 8.00
N LEU A 273 -10.75 4.66 8.44
CA LEU A 273 -11.34 5.89 8.98
C LEU A 273 -12.18 6.63 7.92
N THR A 274 -11.67 6.75 6.68
CA THR A 274 -12.39 7.36 5.56
C THR A 274 -13.70 6.61 5.29
N ALA A 275 -13.66 5.27 5.26
CA ALA A 275 -14.84 4.44 5.10
C ALA A 275 -15.88 4.69 6.20
N ALA A 276 -15.44 4.75 7.46
CA ALA A 276 -16.33 5.04 8.58
C ALA A 276 -16.97 6.42 8.46
N LYS A 277 -16.22 7.44 8.07
CA LYS A 277 -16.73 8.80 7.85
C LYS A 277 -17.82 8.81 6.76
N GLN A 278 -17.54 8.23 5.60
CA GLN A 278 -18.48 8.20 4.47
C GLN A 278 -19.77 7.46 4.81
N GLN A 279 -19.67 6.30 5.47
CA GLN A 279 -20.83 5.50 5.86
C GLN A 279 -21.71 6.20 6.92
N ASN A 280 -21.21 7.23 7.58
CA ASN A 280 -21.92 8.06 8.54
C ASN A 280 -22.20 9.49 8.03
N GLY A 281 -22.06 9.77 6.73
CA GLY A 281 -22.37 11.05 6.10
C GLY A 281 -21.45 12.21 6.53
N ARG A 282 -20.17 11.89 6.79
CA ARG A 282 -19.15 12.85 7.27
C ARG A 282 -18.07 13.10 6.21
#